data_287b492806c9aa5ec95048a4a39045aa
#
_entry.id   287b492806c9aa5ec95048a4a39045aa
#
_cell.length_a   1.000
_cell.length_b   1.000
_cell.length_c   1.000
_cell.angle_alpha   90.00
_cell.angle_beta   90.00
_cell.angle_gamma   90.00
#
_symmetry.space_group_name_H-M   'P 1'
#
loop_
_entity.id
_entity.type
_entity.pdbx_description
1 polymer ?
#
loop_
_entity_poly.entity_id
_entity_poly.type
_entity_poly.pdbx_seq_one_letter_code
_entity_poly.pdbx_strand_id
1 'polypeptide(L)'
;MKIGNIEIKLFYSNLAARDLNELCGDLKNIGSLFRGENGENLSAVEEYSNIIKLIRILANAAITRDNREIELGMRDGVKKEKYTDEVLEEILDMSKAADYLMEVLDVMGLASKFEIPEGVKMSSPDIDLEEIEAERNP
;
A
#
# COMPACT_ATOMS: atom_id res chain seq x y z
N MET A 1 1.81 -8.62 3.93
CA MET A 1 2.88 -7.70 4.41
C MET A 1 3.31 -8.12 5.81
N LYS A 2 4.55 -8.44 5.99
CA LYS A 2 5.04 -8.95 7.26
C LYS A 2 5.76 -7.88 8.07
N ILE A 3 5.30 -7.66 9.29
CA ILE A 3 5.86 -6.65 10.20
C ILE A 3 6.26 -7.38 11.48
N GLY A 4 7.55 -7.69 11.61
CA GLY A 4 8.01 -8.53 12.71
C GLY A 4 7.34 -9.89 12.68
N ASN A 5 6.61 -10.24 13.73
CA ASN A 5 5.85 -11.49 13.84
C ASN A 5 4.40 -11.35 13.39
N ILE A 6 4.01 -10.17 12.93
CA ILE A 6 2.62 -9.88 12.53
C ILE A 6 2.50 -9.92 11.01
N GLU A 7 1.47 -10.59 10.51
CA GLU A 7 1.13 -10.57 9.10
C GLU A 7 -0.05 -9.64 8.88
N ILE A 8 0.16 -8.59 8.09
CA ILE A 8 -0.90 -7.68 7.68
C ILE A 8 -1.33 -8.10 6.28
N LYS A 9 -2.55 -8.61 6.17
CA LYS A 9 -3.12 -8.97 4.87
C LYS A 9 -3.56 -7.71 4.15
N LEU A 10 -3.34 -7.67 2.84
CA LEU A 10 -3.81 -6.60 1.98
C LEU A 10 -4.81 -7.19 0.98
N PHE A 11 -5.89 -6.47 0.71
CA PHE A 11 -6.90 -6.92 -0.23
C PHE A 11 -7.45 -5.74 -1.03
N TYR A 12 -7.45 -5.87 -2.34
CA TYR A 12 -7.97 -4.84 -3.23
C TYR A 12 -9.42 -5.15 -3.60
N SER A 13 -10.33 -4.76 -2.71
CA SER A 13 -11.77 -4.92 -2.91
C SER A 13 -12.35 -3.71 -3.64
N ASN A 14 -13.62 -3.81 -4.02
CA ASN A 14 -14.35 -2.67 -4.57
C ASN A 14 -14.44 -1.52 -3.55
N LEU A 15 -14.59 -1.86 -2.27
CA LEU A 15 -14.57 -0.87 -1.20
C LEU A 15 -13.22 -0.16 -1.12
N ALA A 16 -12.13 -0.92 -1.20
CA ALA A 16 -10.78 -0.36 -1.21
C ALA A 16 -10.57 0.54 -2.42
N ALA A 17 -11.01 0.12 -3.60
CA ALA A 17 -10.90 0.93 -4.82
C ALA A 17 -11.64 2.26 -4.66
N ARG A 18 -12.82 2.24 -4.05
CA ARG A 18 -13.59 3.46 -3.80
C ARG A 18 -12.89 4.38 -2.81
N ASP A 19 -12.36 3.82 -1.72
CA ASP A 19 -11.65 4.61 -0.72
C ASP A 19 -10.36 5.21 -1.26
N LEU A 20 -9.65 4.47 -2.10
CA LEU A 20 -8.46 4.96 -2.79
C LEU A 20 -8.81 6.08 -3.76
N ASN A 21 -9.91 5.93 -4.47
CA ASN A 21 -10.39 6.97 -5.40
C ASN A 21 -10.71 8.27 -4.66
N GLU A 22 -11.31 8.18 -3.47
CA GLU A 22 -11.57 9.34 -2.62
C GLU A 22 -10.27 9.99 -2.14
N LEU A 23 -9.27 9.17 -1.80
CA LEU A 23 -7.99 9.67 -1.30
C LEU A 23 -7.23 10.47 -2.35
N CYS A 24 -7.19 10.02 -3.59
CA CYS A 24 -6.41 10.66 -4.66
C CYS A 24 -7.25 11.41 -5.70
N GLY A 25 -8.58 11.46 -5.52
CA GLY A 25 -9.49 12.12 -6.45
C GLY A 25 -9.87 11.26 -7.65
N ASP A 26 -8.98 10.41 -8.10
CA ASP A 26 -9.18 9.43 -9.17
C ASP A 26 -7.99 8.47 -9.11
N LEU A 27 -8.24 7.18 -9.30
CA LEU A 27 -7.16 6.18 -9.30
C LEU A 27 -6.07 6.48 -10.33
N LYS A 28 -6.41 7.18 -11.41
CA LYS A 28 -5.43 7.63 -12.41
C LYS A 28 -4.41 8.59 -11.81
N ASN A 29 -4.77 9.26 -10.72
CA ASN A 29 -3.93 10.25 -10.06
C ASN A 29 -3.19 9.69 -8.85
N ILE A 30 -3.12 8.36 -8.72
CA ILE A 30 -2.46 7.75 -7.58
C ILE A 30 -1.00 8.21 -7.44
N GLY A 31 -0.37 8.53 -8.54
CA GLY A 31 0.99 9.09 -8.53
C GLY A 31 1.10 10.41 -7.79
N SER A 32 0.01 11.19 -7.68
CA SER A 32 0.01 12.47 -6.97
C SER A 32 0.23 12.30 -5.46
N LEU A 33 0.01 11.10 -4.93
CA LEU A 33 0.30 10.79 -3.52
C LEU A 33 1.79 10.79 -3.23
N PHE A 34 2.62 10.77 -4.26
CA PHE A 34 4.09 10.72 -4.16
C PHE A 34 4.76 11.91 -4.82
N ARG A 35 4.02 12.67 -5.62
CA ARG A 35 4.47 13.89 -6.29
C ARG A 35 3.40 14.94 -6.13
N GLY A 36 3.78 16.16 -5.84
CA GLY A 36 2.84 17.27 -5.74
C GLY A 36 2.10 17.49 -7.06
N GLU A 37 1.00 18.24 -7.00
CA GLU A 37 0.13 18.51 -8.16
C GLU A 37 0.87 19.11 -9.36
N ASN A 38 1.95 19.84 -9.10
CA ASN A 38 2.76 20.49 -10.15
C ASN A 38 4.05 19.72 -10.44
N GLY A 39 4.12 18.44 -10.10
CA GLY A 39 5.31 17.63 -10.28
C GLY A 39 6.40 17.89 -9.25
N GLU A 40 6.13 18.67 -8.22
CA GLU A 40 7.05 18.91 -7.13
C GLU A 40 7.15 17.69 -6.24
N ASN A 41 8.34 17.42 -5.71
CA ASN A 41 8.51 16.32 -4.78
C ASN A 41 7.87 16.65 -3.44
N LEU A 42 7.10 15.71 -2.92
CA LEU A 42 6.59 15.79 -1.56
C LEU A 42 7.73 15.58 -0.57
N SER A 43 7.58 16.06 0.65
CA SER A 43 8.51 15.71 1.71
C SER A 43 8.43 14.22 2.03
N ALA A 44 9.50 13.66 2.60
CA ALA A 44 9.50 12.26 3.00
C ALA A 44 8.35 11.94 3.97
N VAL A 45 8.07 12.86 4.88
CA VAL A 45 6.98 12.67 5.85
C VAL A 45 5.62 12.60 5.16
N GLU A 46 5.40 13.44 4.15
CA GLU A 46 4.16 13.41 3.38
C GLU A 46 4.02 12.12 2.58
N GLU A 47 5.10 11.67 1.94
CA GLU A 47 5.11 10.40 1.21
C GLU A 47 4.83 9.23 2.13
N TYR A 48 5.46 9.17 3.29
CA TYR A 48 5.24 8.12 4.28
C TYR A 48 3.80 8.12 4.77
N SER A 49 3.25 9.30 5.04
CA SER A 49 1.85 9.44 5.44
C SER A 49 0.91 8.86 4.39
N ASN A 50 1.18 9.12 3.11
CA ASN A 50 0.37 8.61 2.01
C ASN A 50 0.50 7.09 1.86
N ILE A 51 1.70 6.55 2.03
CA ILE A 51 1.92 5.09 2.01
C ILE A 51 1.14 4.43 3.15
N ILE A 52 1.16 5.01 4.33
CA ILE A 52 0.40 4.51 5.48
C ILE A 52 -1.10 4.47 5.18
N LYS A 53 -1.62 5.51 4.55
CA LYS A 53 -3.04 5.56 4.16
C LYS A 53 -3.40 4.48 3.15
N LEU A 54 -2.52 4.22 2.19
CA LEU A 54 -2.71 3.14 1.22
C LEU A 54 -2.75 1.78 1.92
N ILE A 55 -1.80 1.53 2.81
CA ILE A 55 -1.74 0.29 3.58
C ILE A 55 -3.00 0.15 4.43
N ARG A 56 -3.42 1.22 5.12
CA ARG A 56 -4.63 1.20 5.94
C ARG A 56 -5.85 0.80 5.12
N ILE A 57 -6.03 1.38 3.96
CA ILE A 57 -7.19 1.10 3.11
C ILE A 57 -7.22 -0.37 2.70
N LEU A 58 -6.10 -0.89 2.22
CA LEU A 58 -6.03 -2.28 1.75
C LEU A 58 -6.08 -3.28 2.91
N ALA A 59 -5.44 -2.98 4.02
CA ALA A 59 -5.45 -3.83 5.20
C ALA A 59 -6.85 -3.89 5.81
N ASN A 60 -7.53 -2.75 5.91
CA ASN A 60 -8.88 -2.69 6.44
C ASN A 60 -9.90 -3.35 5.51
N ALA A 61 -9.66 -3.32 4.21
CA ALA A 61 -10.49 -4.08 3.27
C ALA A 61 -10.37 -5.59 3.51
N ALA A 62 -9.17 -6.08 3.80
CA ALA A 62 -8.96 -7.48 4.15
C ALA A 62 -9.68 -7.85 5.45
N ILE A 63 -9.58 -7.00 6.47
CA ILE A 63 -10.27 -7.21 7.75
C ILE A 63 -11.79 -7.20 7.55
N THR A 64 -12.29 -6.26 6.77
CA THR A 64 -13.73 -6.16 6.48
C THR A 64 -14.24 -7.43 5.80
N ARG A 65 -13.50 -7.94 4.82
CA ARG A 65 -13.84 -9.19 4.15
C ARG A 65 -13.83 -10.36 5.11
N ASP A 66 -12.76 -10.51 5.89
CA ASP A 66 -12.64 -11.62 6.82
C ASP A 66 -13.76 -11.59 7.88
N ASN A 67 -14.07 -10.42 8.41
CA ASN A 67 -15.16 -10.27 9.36
C ASN A 67 -16.51 -10.61 8.74
N ARG A 68 -16.74 -10.21 7.50
CA ARG A 68 -17.99 -10.54 6.81
C ARG A 68 -18.10 -12.03 6.56
N GLU A 69 -17.03 -12.70 6.16
CA GLU A 69 -17.03 -14.15 5.98
C GLU A 69 -17.35 -14.88 7.29
N ILE A 70 -16.85 -14.38 8.42
CA ILE A 70 -17.16 -14.93 9.74
C ILE A 70 -18.65 -14.74 10.04
N GLU A 71 -19.20 -13.56 9.81
CA GLU A 71 -20.63 -13.28 10.00
C GLU A 71 -21.53 -14.16 9.17
N LEU A 72 -21.11 -14.47 7.94
CA LEU A 72 -21.89 -15.29 7.02
C LEU A 72 -21.68 -16.80 7.22
N GLY A 73 -20.85 -17.18 8.19
CA GLY A 73 -20.57 -18.59 8.46
C GLY A 73 -19.66 -19.26 7.44
N MET A 74 -18.98 -18.47 6.59
CA MET A 74 -18.05 -18.97 5.58
C MET A 74 -16.68 -19.28 6.14
N ARG A 75 -16.40 -18.82 7.33
CA ARG A 75 -15.11 -18.95 8.00
C ARG A 75 -15.30 -18.95 9.50
N ASP A 76 -14.52 -19.75 10.20
CA ASP A 76 -14.43 -19.69 11.65
C ASP A 76 -13.41 -18.63 12.06
N GLY A 77 -13.57 -18.08 13.23
CA GLY A 77 -12.63 -17.13 13.79
C GLY A 77 -13.31 -16.01 14.56
N VAL A 78 -12.49 -15.09 15.03
CA VAL A 78 -12.93 -13.91 15.78
C VAL A 78 -12.77 -12.68 14.90
N LYS A 79 -13.79 -11.82 14.90
CA LYS A 79 -13.71 -10.55 14.18
C LYS A 79 -12.59 -9.69 14.73
N LYS A 80 -11.91 -8.96 13.85
CA LYS A 80 -10.80 -8.08 14.19
C LYS A 80 -11.20 -6.63 14.01
N GLU A 81 -10.55 -5.77 14.80
CA GLU A 81 -10.70 -4.34 14.63
C GLU A 81 -9.84 -3.85 13.48
N LYS A 82 -10.30 -2.79 12.83
CA LYS A 82 -9.56 -2.16 11.74
C LYS A 82 -8.35 -1.40 12.27
N TYR A 83 -7.34 -1.30 11.42
CA TYR A 83 -6.18 -0.47 11.74
C TYR A 83 -6.51 1.00 11.61
N THR A 84 -5.88 1.81 12.47
CA THR A 84 -5.91 3.27 12.35
C THR A 84 -4.56 3.73 11.80
N ASP A 85 -4.51 4.96 11.29
CA ASP A 85 -3.24 5.56 10.85
C ASP A 85 -2.25 5.58 12.01
N GLU A 86 -2.72 5.92 13.21
CA GLU A 86 -1.88 6.00 14.40
C GLU A 86 -1.18 4.69 14.71
N VAL A 87 -1.91 3.58 14.70
CA VAL A 87 -1.33 2.26 14.95
C VAL A 87 -0.29 1.93 13.89
N LEU A 88 -0.60 2.17 12.62
CA LEU A 88 0.33 1.89 11.54
C LEU A 88 1.58 2.78 11.61
N GLU A 89 1.42 4.04 12.00
CA GLU A 89 2.56 4.93 12.21
C GLU A 89 3.49 4.41 13.29
N GLU A 90 2.96 3.74 14.29
CA GLU A 90 3.75 3.19 15.39
C GLU A 90 4.47 1.90 15.04
N ILE A 91 3.89 1.06 14.19
CA ILE A 91 4.43 -0.29 13.93
C ILE A 91 5.19 -0.42 12.61
N LEU A 92 4.95 0.45 11.62
CA LEU A 92 5.63 0.35 10.33
C LEU A 92 7.02 0.94 10.38
N ASP A 93 7.97 0.23 9.79
CA ASP A 93 9.34 0.70 9.66
C ASP A 93 9.50 1.43 8.33
N MET A 94 9.52 2.75 8.36
CA MET A 94 9.53 3.55 7.15
C MET A 94 10.87 3.54 6.40
N SER A 95 11.90 2.93 6.95
CA SER A 95 13.10 2.61 6.16
C SER A 95 12.79 1.59 5.06
N LYS A 96 11.66 0.89 5.18
CA LYS A 96 11.15 -0.09 4.21
C LYS A 96 10.00 0.46 3.38
N ALA A 97 9.85 1.77 3.35
CA ALA A 97 8.71 2.43 2.66
C ALA A 97 8.57 2.00 1.20
N ALA A 98 9.68 1.89 0.48
CA ALA A 98 9.64 1.47 -0.91
C ALA A 98 9.15 0.03 -1.06
N ASP A 99 9.55 -0.86 -0.17
CA ASP A 99 9.09 -2.25 -0.18
C ASP A 99 7.59 -2.33 0.08
N TYR A 100 7.09 -1.54 1.03
CA TYR A 100 5.65 -1.45 1.31
C TYR A 100 4.88 -0.93 0.10
N LEU A 101 5.40 0.11 -0.54
CA LEU A 101 4.75 0.66 -1.73
C LEU A 101 4.67 -0.37 -2.85
N MET A 102 5.74 -1.14 -3.06
CA MET A 102 5.73 -2.19 -4.08
C MET A 102 4.69 -3.26 -3.78
N GLU A 103 4.56 -3.68 -2.52
CA GLU A 103 3.52 -4.64 -2.15
C GLU A 103 2.12 -4.09 -2.39
N VAL A 104 1.88 -2.84 -2.02
CA VAL A 104 0.59 -2.18 -2.23
C VAL A 104 0.25 -2.15 -3.72
N LEU A 105 1.19 -1.72 -4.55
CA LEU A 105 0.97 -1.65 -5.99
C LEU A 105 0.77 -3.03 -6.62
N ASP A 106 1.49 -4.03 -6.12
CA ASP A 106 1.34 -5.39 -6.59
C ASP A 106 -0.05 -5.94 -6.30
N VAL A 107 -0.55 -5.73 -5.09
CA VAL A 107 -1.90 -6.14 -4.70
C VAL A 107 -2.96 -5.46 -5.57
N MET A 108 -2.73 -4.22 -5.95
CA MET A 108 -3.63 -3.47 -6.83
C MET A 108 -3.46 -3.81 -8.32
N GLY A 109 -2.47 -4.64 -8.67
CA GLY A 109 -2.18 -4.97 -10.05
C GLY A 109 -1.49 -3.85 -10.82
N LEU A 110 -0.86 -2.91 -10.14
CA LEU A 110 -0.25 -1.73 -10.74
C LEU A 110 1.28 -1.74 -10.74
N ALA A 111 1.90 -2.75 -10.15
CA ALA A 111 3.35 -2.79 -9.97
C ALA A 111 4.14 -2.66 -11.28
N SER A 112 3.61 -3.20 -12.38
CA SER A 112 4.27 -3.14 -13.69
C SER A 112 4.01 -1.84 -14.45
N LYS A 113 3.08 -1.01 -13.96
CA LYS A 113 2.65 0.20 -14.65
C LYS A 113 3.04 1.49 -13.94
N PHE A 114 3.69 1.35 -12.80
CA PHE A 114 3.98 2.47 -11.92
C PHE A 114 5.47 2.52 -11.60
N GLU A 115 6.07 3.71 -11.79
CA GLU A 115 7.45 3.94 -11.40
C GLU A 115 7.48 4.53 -10.00
N ILE A 116 8.39 4.00 -9.16
CA ILE A 116 8.55 4.52 -7.82
C ILE A 116 9.21 5.91 -7.91
N PRO A 117 8.61 6.95 -7.32
CA PRO A 117 9.20 8.29 -7.31
C PRO A 117 10.54 8.31 -6.59
N GLU A 118 11.43 9.21 -7.03
CA GLU A 118 12.76 9.36 -6.43
C GLU A 118 12.75 9.66 -4.94
N GLY A 119 11.68 10.28 -4.44
CA GLY A 119 11.55 10.57 -3.02
C GLY A 119 11.36 9.33 -2.16
N VAL A 120 10.87 8.24 -2.73
CA VAL A 120 10.69 6.98 -2.04
C VAL A 120 11.90 6.10 -2.36
N LYS A 121 12.84 6.04 -1.45
CA LYS A 121 14.08 5.27 -1.67
C LYS A 121 13.89 3.82 -1.30
N MET A 122 14.38 2.95 -2.17
CA MET A 122 14.46 1.53 -1.87
C MET A 122 15.44 1.31 -0.73
N SER A 123 15.10 0.38 0.16
CA SER A 123 16.01 -0.06 1.20
C SER A 123 17.20 -0.83 0.61
N SER A 124 16.99 -1.43 -0.55
CA SER A 124 18.04 -2.05 -1.36
C SER A 124 18.41 -1.13 -2.50
N PRO A 125 19.69 -1.10 -2.91
CA PRO A 125 20.11 -0.26 -4.04
C PRO A 125 19.40 -0.65 -5.34
N ASP A 126 19.44 0.26 -6.28
CA ASP A 126 18.75 0.27 -7.57
C ASP A 126 18.90 -0.99 -8.44
N ILE A 127 19.77 -1.88 -8.07
CA ILE A 127 20.02 -3.14 -8.76
C ILE A 127 18.72 -3.92 -8.98
N ASP A 128 17.84 -3.95 -7.97
CA ASP A 128 16.66 -4.79 -8.00
C ASP A 128 15.61 -4.30 -9.00
N LEU A 129 15.48 -2.98 -9.16
CA LEU A 129 14.53 -2.41 -10.12
C LEU A 129 14.99 -2.65 -11.55
N GLU A 130 16.26 -2.47 -11.85
CA GLU A 130 16.81 -2.71 -13.18
C GLU A 130 16.72 -4.17 -13.58
N GLU A 131 17.00 -5.08 -12.65
CA GLU A 131 16.88 -6.51 -12.89
C GLU A 131 15.43 -6.91 -13.15
N ILE A 132 14.48 -6.36 -12.38
CA ILE A 132 13.06 -6.64 -12.58
C ILE A 132 12.59 -6.13 -13.93
N GLU A 133 13.00 -4.93 -14.31
CA GLU A 133 12.66 -4.38 -15.63
C GLU A 133 13.28 -5.19 -16.77
N ALA A 134 14.53 -5.63 -16.61
CA ALA A 134 15.18 -6.47 -17.60
C ALA A 134 14.49 -7.82 -17.78
N GLU A 135 14.01 -8.41 -16.70
CA GLU A 135 13.26 -9.66 -16.75
C GLU A 135 11.88 -9.50 -17.40
N ARG A 136 11.26 -8.33 -17.23
CA ARG A 136 9.95 -8.02 -17.79
C ARG A 136 9.99 -7.62 -19.25
N ASN A 137 11.13 -7.21 -19.74
CA ASN A 137 11.34 -6.80 -21.12
C ASN A 137 12.30 -7.79 -21.80
N PRO A 138 11.81 -8.97 -22.15
CA PRO A 138 12.64 -9.96 -22.84
C PRO A 138 13.04 -9.49 -24.26
#